data_e2ff5ad593945bb121a69f55d469bcbd
#
_entry.id   e2ff5ad593945bb121a69f55d469bcbd
#
_cell.length_a   1.000
_cell.length_b   1.000
_cell.length_c   1.000
_cell.angle_alpha   90.00
_cell.angle_beta   90.00
_cell.angle_gamma   90.00
#
_symmetry.space_group_name_H-M   'P 1'
#
loop_
_entity.id
_entity.type
_entity.pdbx_description
1 polymer ?
#
loop_
_entity_poly.entity_id
_entity_poly.type
_entity_poly.pdbx_seq_one_letter_code
_entity_poly.pdbx_strand_id
1 'polypeptide(L)'
;MMKKLTALVLALCLMLGVSAALADTFKMGIDAEYPPFSYLDDDGNYAGFDVEMCKGVCDQYGWDLELVPVNWDTKLISLDNKEHDCVWSGMTILDTMKEAGYVLSFPYYDNTQVVLTKDGNGISTLADLAGKRVAVQLGTSGQALLEDEEGQLELAKTFEGGAAVTMENFNICGTELDAGGVDAVVIDLPVAQNLAAKFGGFQILEETLGSEQYGICFRNGDDELCKQVEDGIMKLVEDGTYEALAEKYGLDANVLCLLNAAE
;
A
#
# COMPACT_ATOMS: atom_id res chain seq x y z
N MET A 1 0.62 11.87 -67.69
CA MET A 1 -0.26 12.22 -66.54
C MET A 1 -0.38 11.10 -65.49
N MET A 2 -0.50 9.83 -65.88
CA MET A 2 -0.66 8.69 -64.94
C MET A 2 0.53 8.51 -63.96
N LYS A 3 1.79 8.69 -64.38
CA LYS A 3 2.98 8.54 -63.48
C LYS A 3 3.04 9.59 -62.33
N LYS A 4 2.43 10.78 -62.51
CA LYS A 4 2.36 11.81 -61.45
C LYS A 4 1.22 11.56 -60.46
N LEU A 5 0.16 10.88 -60.89
CA LEU A 5 -0.95 10.51 -60.02
C LEU A 5 -0.58 9.37 -59.07
N THR A 6 0.19 8.38 -59.56
CA THR A 6 0.69 7.25 -58.75
C THR A 6 1.66 7.71 -57.66
N ALA A 7 2.52 8.71 -57.96
CA ALA A 7 3.44 9.27 -56.96
C ALA A 7 2.71 10.07 -55.85
N LEU A 8 1.59 10.73 -56.19
CA LEU A 8 0.78 11.49 -55.21
C LEU A 8 -0.01 10.56 -54.27
N VAL A 9 -0.50 9.43 -54.78
CA VAL A 9 -1.21 8.43 -53.94
C VAL A 9 -0.23 7.70 -53.03
N LEU A 10 1.00 7.38 -53.48
CA LEU A 10 2.02 6.79 -52.61
C LEU A 10 2.50 7.75 -51.51
N ALA A 11 2.61 9.05 -51.82
CA ALA A 11 2.96 10.07 -50.80
C ALA A 11 1.85 10.31 -49.78
N LEU A 12 0.57 10.17 -50.18
CA LEU A 12 -0.56 10.30 -49.27
C LEU A 12 -0.71 9.07 -48.35
N CYS A 13 -0.35 7.86 -48.81
CA CYS A 13 -0.33 6.64 -47.97
C CYS A 13 0.87 6.63 -47.00
N LEU A 14 1.94 7.34 -47.25
CA LEU A 14 3.08 7.49 -46.35
C LEU A 14 2.85 8.56 -45.27
N MET A 15 1.82 9.40 -45.39
CA MET A 15 1.42 10.39 -44.38
C MET A 15 0.30 9.88 -43.44
N LEU A 16 -0.21 8.69 -43.64
CA LEU A 16 -0.88 7.93 -42.59
C LEU A 16 0.21 7.34 -41.68
N GLY A 17 1.04 8.22 -41.15
CA GLY A 17 1.91 7.87 -40.02
C GLY A 17 1.02 7.25 -38.99
N VAL A 18 1.24 5.98 -38.68
CA VAL A 18 0.84 5.37 -37.43
C VAL A 18 1.52 6.26 -36.39
N SER A 19 0.78 7.24 -35.87
CA SER A 19 1.06 7.76 -34.55
C SER A 19 0.89 6.54 -33.67
N ALA A 20 1.99 5.84 -33.38
CA ALA A 20 2.03 5.04 -32.16
C ALA A 20 1.70 6.07 -31.08
N ALA A 21 0.45 6.08 -30.61
CA ALA A 21 0.13 6.76 -29.38
C ALA A 21 1.11 6.15 -28.38
N LEU A 22 2.05 6.96 -27.90
CA LEU A 22 2.82 6.56 -26.72
C LEU A 22 1.77 6.30 -25.66
N ALA A 23 1.81 5.13 -25.06
CA ALA A 23 0.95 4.83 -23.93
C ALA A 23 1.23 5.89 -22.87
N ASP A 24 0.16 6.40 -22.24
CA ASP A 24 0.33 7.30 -21.11
C ASP A 24 1.01 6.51 -19.97
N THR A 25 2.03 7.09 -19.36
CA THR A 25 2.70 6.46 -18.21
C THR A 25 1.90 6.75 -16.97
N PHE A 26 1.54 5.70 -16.22
CA PHE A 26 0.93 5.79 -14.90
C PHE A 26 1.96 5.46 -13.83
N LYS A 27 2.22 6.40 -12.92
CA LYS A 27 3.24 6.27 -11.88
C LYS A 27 2.60 5.96 -10.53
N MET A 28 2.88 4.78 -10.00
CA MET A 28 2.41 4.32 -8.70
C MET A 28 3.51 4.51 -7.65
N GLY A 29 3.27 5.34 -6.64
CA GLY A 29 4.13 5.48 -5.45
C GLY A 29 3.92 4.32 -4.49
N ILE A 30 5.00 3.61 -4.14
CA ILE A 30 4.97 2.39 -3.32
C ILE A 30 5.99 2.44 -2.18
N ASP A 31 5.66 1.82 -1.04
CA ASP A 31 6.65 1.29 -0.12
C ASP A 31 7.18 -0.03 -0.68
N ALA A 32 8.46 -0.08 -1.04
CA ALA A 32 9.07 -1.26 -1.66
C ALA A 32 9.44 -2.37 -0.65
N GLU A 33 9.11 -2.17 0.63
CA GLU A 33 9.40 -3.11 1.72
C GLU A 33 8.15 -3.46 2.55
N TYR A 34 6.99 -3.50 1.89
CA TYR A 34 5.68 -3.69 2.50
C TYR A 34 4.95 -4.96 1.98
N PRO A 35 5.52 -6.18 2.19
CA PRO A 35 4.85 -7.41 1.81
C PRO A 35 3.60 -7.66 2.71
N PRO A 36 2.50 -8.20 2.14
CA PRO A 36 2.36 -8.77 0.80
C PRO A 36 1.82 -7.79 -0.25
N PHE A 37 1.73 -6.48 0.02
CA PHE A 37 1.09 -5.48 -0.86
C PHE A 37 2.02 -4.94 -1.94
N SER A 38 3.25 -4.53 -1.55
CA SER A 38 4.27 -4.02 -2.47
C SER A 38 5.66 -4.24 -1.91
N TYR A 39 6.49 -4.98 -2.63
CA TYR A 39 7.83 -5.34 -2.19
C TYR A 39 8.71 -5.79 -3.35
N LEU A 40 10.02 -5.88 -3.13
CA LEU A 40 10.94 -6.56 -4.03
C LEU A 40 10.96 -8.05 -3.74
N ASP A 41 10.72 -8.87 -4.78
CA ASP A 41 10.86 -10.31 -4.71
C ASP A 41 12.35 -10.74 -4.72
N ASP A 42 12.61 -12.06 -4.62
CA ASP A 42 13.96 -12.59 -4.58
C ASP A 42 14.75 -12.36 -5.89
N ASP A 43 14.07 -12.11 -7.00
CA ASP A 43 14.66 -11.81 -8.31
C ASP A 43 14.89 -10.29 -8.50
N GLY A 44 14.47 -9.47 -7.53
CA GLY A 44 14.59 -8.01 -7.55
C GLY A 44 13.51 -7.30 -8.38
N ASN A 45 12.38 -7.97 -8.67
CA ASN A 45 11.23 -7.35 -9.29
C ASN A 45 10.24 -6.88 -8.25
N TYR A 46 9.52 -5.80 -8.54
CA TYR A 46 8.41 -5.39 -7.71
C TYR A 46 7.24 -6.36 -7.86
N ALA A 47 6.72 -6.82 -6.73
CA ALA A 47 5.61 -7.75 -6.61
C ALA A 47 4.68 -7.31 -5.47
N GLY A 48 3.51 -7.93 -5.38
CA GLY A 48 2.55 -7.71 -4.31
C GLY A 48 1.14 -7.50 -4.82
N PHE A 49 0.20 -7.62 -3.92
CA PHE A 49 -1.22 -7.51 -4.21
C PHE A 49 -1.58 -6.18 -4.90
N ASP A 50 -1.13 -5.06 -4.33
CA ASP A 50 -1.39 -3.72 -4.87
C ASP A 50 -0.68 -3.48 -6.20
N VAL A 51 0.56 -3.98 -6.34
CA VAL A 51 1.34 -3.88 -7.57
C VAL A 51 0.64 -4.59 -8.73
N GLU A 52 0.14 -5.82 -8.49
CA GLU A 52 -0.52 -6.59 -9.54
C GLU A 52 -1.94 -6.08 -9.83
N MET A 53 -2.66 -5.55 -8.84
CA MET A 53 -3.91 -4.83 -9.09
C MET A 53 -3.70 -3.62 -9.97
N CYS A 54 -2.70 -2.77 -9.64
CA CYS A 54 -2.37 -1.61 -10.43
C CYS A 54 -1.97 -1.98 -11.86
N LYS A 55 -1.16 -3.04 -12.02
CA LYS A 55 -0.83 -3.58 -13.34
C LYS A 55 -2.07 -4.00 -14.12
N GLY A 56 -3.01 -4.70 -13.49
CA GLY A 56 -4.27 -5.10 -14.11
C GLY A 56 -5.11 -3.90 -14.56
N VAL A 57 -5.14 -2.82 -13.78
CA VAL A 57 -5.78 -1.56 -14.17
C VAL A 57 -5.06 -0.91 -15.36
N CYS A 58 -3.75 -0.81 -15.33
CA CYS A 58 -2.95 -0.24 -16.43
C CYS A 58 -3.14 -1.01 -17.72
N ASP A 59 -3.14 -2.35 -17.67
CA ASP A 59 -3.36 -3.23 -18.84
C ASP A 59 -4.73 -2.96 -19.50
N GLN A 60 -5.79 -2.63 -18.72
CA GLN A 60 -7.12 -2.30 -19.26
C GLN A 60 -7.16 -0.98 -20.05
N TYR A 61 -6.36 0.00 -19.61
CA TYR A 61 -6.31 1.32 -20.25
C TYR A 61 -5.16 1.47 -21.25
N GLY A 62 -4.26 0.49 -21.34
CA GLY A 62 -3.07 0.55 -22.18
C GLY A 62 -2.04 1.56 -21.65
N TRP A 63 -1.98 1.76 -20.35
CA TRP A 63 -0.98 2.60 -19.69
C TRP A 63 0.31 1.82 -19.45
N ASP A 64 1.44 2.51 -19.54
CA ASP A 64 2.75 1.98 -19.11
C ASP A 64 2.90 2.22 -17.60
N LEU A 65 2.95 1.14 -16.80
CA LEU A 65 3.13 1.23 -15.33
C LEU A 65 4.59 1.52 -14.98
N GLU A 66 4.81 2.61 -14.24
CA GLU A 66 6.07 2.93 -13.57
C GLU A 66 5.89 2.83 -12.05
N LEU A 67 6.64 1.94 -11.39
CA LEU A 67 6.62 1.80 -9.94
C LEU A 67 7.70 2.68 -9.33
N VAL A 68 7.29 3.61 -8.46
CA VAL A 68 8.15 4.64 -7.86
C VAL A 68 8.29 4.35 -6.35
N PRO A 69 9.42 3.82 -5.89
CA PRO A 69 9.66 3.68 -4.45
C PRO A 69 9.67 5.04 -3.77
N VAL A 70 8.92 5.17 -2.68
CA VAL A 70 8.84 6.41 -1.90
C VAL A 70 9.28 6.16 -0.47
N ASN A 71 9.83 7.20 0.16
CA ASN A 71 9.95 7.20 1.61
C ASN A 71 8.56 7.43 2.20
N TRP A 72 8.10 6.48 3.05
CA TRP A 72 6.72 6.47 3.51
C TRP A 72 6.32 7.70 4.34
N ASP A 73 7.25 8.27 5.08
CA ASP A 73 7.00 9.49 5.87
C ASP A 73 6.75 10.72 4.97
N THR A 74 7.36 10.76 3.79
CA THR A 74 7.25 11.90 2.86
C THR A 74 6.40 11.61 1.61
N LYS A 75 5.64 10.49 1.59
CA LYS A 75 4.85 10.04 0.45
C LYS A 75 3.89 11.08 -0.14
N LEU A 76 3.26 11.89 0.71
CA LEU A 76 2.35 12.95 0.26
C LEU A 76 3.11 14.15 -0.33
N ILE A 77 4.31 14.45 0.17
CA ILE A 77 5.16 15.51 -0.38
C ILE A 77 5.62 15.14 -1.79
N SER A 78 6.05 13.89 -2.02
CA SER A 78 6.45 13.43 -3.35
C SER A 78 5.24 13.34 -4.31
N LEU A 79 4.04 13.00 -3.81
CA LEU A 79 2.79 13.06 -4.56
C LEU A 79 2.49 14.49 -5.03
N ASP A 80 2.56 15.48 -4.13
CA ASP A 80 2.34 16.89 -4.44
C ASP A 80 3.37 17.44 -5.44
N ASN A 81 4.62 16.95 -5.36
CA ASN A 81 5.69 17.27 -6.30
C ASN A 81 5.52 16.59 -7.68
N LYS A 82 4.49 15.74 -7.86
CA LYS A 82 4.20 15.01 -9.10
C LYS A 82 5.30 14.00 -9.47
N GLU A 83 5.98 13.44 -8.49
CA GLU A 83 6.96 12.38 -8.70
C GLU A 83 6.27 11.06 -9.07
N HIS A 84 5.04 10.89 -8.61
CA HIS A 84 4.12 9.80 -8.97
C HIS A 84 2.67 10.32 -9.04
N ASP A 85 1.74 9.52 -9.58
CA ASP A 85 0.35 9.91 -9.83
C ASP A 85 -0.58 9.54 -8.68
N CYS A 86 -0.26 8.49 -7.94
CA CYS A 86 -0.97 8.08 -6.75
C CYS A 86 -0.01 7.47 -5.72
N VAL A 87 -0.46 7.36 -4.46
CA VAL A 87 0.14 6.48 -3.44
C VAL A 87 -0.78 5.27 -3.30
N TRP A 88 -0.26 4.08 -3.63
CA TRP A 88 -1.01 2.84 -3.58
C TRP A 88 -0.12 1.71 -3.03
N SER A 89 -0.16 1.46 -1.73
CA SER A 89 0.72 0.53 -1.02
C SER A 89 0.18 0.30 0.39
N GLY A 90 -0.99 -0.34 0.52
CA GLY A 90 -1.67 -0.47 1.80
C GLY A 90 -1.91 0.89 2.46
N MET A 91 -2.30 1.89 1.67
CA MET A 91 -2.45 3.26 2.15
C MET A 91 -3.75 3.42 2.92
N THR A 92 -3.66 3.72 4.22
CA THR A 92 -4.84 3.94 5.07
C THR A 92 -5.58 5.21 4.68
N ILE A 93 -6.89 5.11 4.55
CA ILE A 93 -7.78 6.26 4.34
C ILE A 93 -7.93 7.01 5.67
N LEU A 94 -7.38 8.22 5.75
CA LEU A 94 -7.49 9.09 6.92
C LEU A 94 -8.34 10.33 6.59
N ASP A 95 -9.21 10.74 7.52
CA ASP A 95 -10.02 11.93 7.35
C ASP A 95 -9.16 13.21 7.24
N THR A 96 -8.01 13.25 7.91
CA THR A 96 -7.03 14.33 7.79
C THR A 96 -6.53 14.54 6.36
N MET A 97 -6.44 13.48 5.54
CA MET A 97 -6.06 13.58 4.12
C MET A 97 -7.19 14.22 3.30
N LYS A 98 -8.46 13.86 3.58
CA LYS A 98 -9.63 14.49 2.94
C LYS A 98 -9.69 15.98 3.30
N GLU A 99 -9.46 16.32 4.56
CA GLU A 99 -9.43 17.71 5.03
C GLU A 99 -8.29 18.51 4.40
N ALA A 100 -7.14 17.86 4.12
CA ALA A 100 -6.04 18.46 3.38
C ALA A 100 -6.32 18.60 1.87
N GLY A 101 -7.44 18.03 1.36
CA GLY A 101 -7.89 18.16 -0.01
C GLY A 101 -7.40 17.08 -0.97
N TYR A 102 -6.79 16.00 -0.47
CA TYR A 102 -6.46 14.85 -1.31
C TYR A 102 -7.71 14.11 -1.79
N VAL A 103 -7.65 13.55 -2.98
CA VAL A 103 -8.69 12.67 -3.52
C VAL A 103 -8.35 11.24 -3.10
N LEU A 104 -9.29 10.57 -2.44
CA LEU A 104 -9.13 9.19 -1.98
C LEU A 104 -10.12 8.29 -2.71
N SER A 105 -9.65 7.11 -3.12
CA SER A 105 -10.52 6.09 -3.71
C SER A 105 -11.51 5.52 -2.68
N PHE A 106 -12.44 4.71 -3.14
CA PHE A 106 -13.16 3.82 -2.24
C PHE A 106 -12.17 2.84 -1.53
N PRO A 107 -12.54 2.32 -0.35
CA PRO A 107 -11.73 1.31 0.32
C PRO A 107 -11.76 -0.02 -0.45
N TYR A 108 -10.57 -0.67 -0.56
CA TYR A 108 -10.46 -1.98 -1.20
C TYR A 108 -10.05 -3.11 -0.24
N TYR A 109 -9.57 -2.77 0.97
CA TYR A 109 -9.08 -3.74 1.95
C TYR A 109 -9.36 -3.26 3.37
N ASP A 110 -9.90 -4.16 4.23
CA ASP A 110 -10.07 -3.91 5.67
C ASP A 110 -8.83 -4.40 6.42
N ASN A 111 -8.14 -3.50 7.12
CA ASN A 111 -6.94 -3.81 7.89
C ASN A 111 -7.18 -3.68 9.40
N THR A 112 -6.30 -4.30 10.16
CA THR A 112 -6.26 -4.22 11.62
C THR A 112 -4.84 -3.95 12.09
N GLN A 113 -4.67 -2.95 12.95
CA GLN A 113 -3.43 -2.68 13.65
C GLN A 113 -3.26 -3.63 14.82
N VAL A 114 -2.13 -4.36 14.85
CA VAL A 114 -1.80 -5.40 15.83
C VAL A 114 -0.44 -5.17 16.47
N VAL A 115 -0.11 -5.99 17.43
CA VAL A 115 1.22 -6.05 18.05
C VAL A 115 1.89 -7.37 17.67
N LEU A 116 3.07 -7.27 17.07
CA LEU A 116 3.98 -8.38 16.82
C LEU A 116 5.04 -8.43 17.92
N THR A 117 5.32 -9.60 18.49
CA THR A 117 6.32 -9.78 19.54
C THR A 117 6.97 -11.16 19.45
N LYS A 118 8.04 -11.43 20.21
CA LYS A 118 8.67 -12.76 20.23
C LYS A 118 7.90 -13.73 21.12
N ASP A 119 7.84 -14.98 20.70
CA ASP A 119 7.31 -16.07 21.50
C ASP A 119 8.01 -16.16 22.87
N GLY A 120 7.23 -16.28 23.92
CA GLY A 120 7.75 -16.54 25.26
C GLY A 120 8.47 -15.38 25.95
N ASN A 121 8.43 -14.16 25.40
CA ASN A 121 9.04 -12.97 26.01
C ASN A 121 8.19 -12.35 27.13
N GLY A 122 7.03 -12.95 27.46
CA GLY A 122 6.16 -12.50 28.53
C GLY A 122 5.20 -11.37 28.15
N ILE A 123 5.07 -11.05 26.85
CA ILE A 123 4.09 -10.10 26.33
C ILE A 123 2.94 -10.91 25.73
N SER A 124 1.73 -10.79 26.29
CA SER A 124 0.53 -11.53 25.87
C SER A 124 -0.68 -10.62 25.69
N THR A 125 -0.63 -9.42 26.27
CA THR A 125 -1.69 -8.41 26.23
C THR A 125 -1.11 -7.04 25.94
N LEU A 126 -1.94 -6.07 25.52
CA LEU A 126 -1.50 -4.68 25.35
C LEU A 126 -0.96 -4.08 26.64
N ALA A 127 -1.48 -4.49 27.82
CA ALA A 127 -1.01 -4.00 29.11
C ALA A 127 0.44 -4.42 29.41
N ASP A 128 0.92 -5.55 28.85
CA ASP A 128 2.30 -6.04 29.06
C ASP A 128 3.34 -5.19 28.29
N LEU A 129 2.89 -4.27 27.43
CA LEU A 129 3.76 -3.32 26.71
C LEU A 129 4.30 -2.21 27.64
N ALA A 130 3.76 -2.08 28.86
CA ALA A 130 4.25 -1.08 29.82
C ALA A 130 5.73 -1.31 30.16
N GLY A 131 6.56 -0.25 29.96
CA GLY A 131 7.99 -0.28 30.14
C GLY A 131 8.77 -1.07 29.07
N LYS A 132 8.13 -1.47 27.97
CA LYS A 132 8.75 -2.16 26.83
C LYS A 132 9.16 -1.19 25.73
N ARG A 133 10.21 -1.56 24.97
CA ARG A 133 10.62 -0.86 23.76
C ARG A 133 9.71 -1.31 22.62
N VAL A 134 8.80 -0.46 22.23
CA VAL A 134 7.83 -0.74 21.17
C VAL A 134 8.21 0.05 19.93
N ALA A 135 8.38 -0.63 18.79
CA ALA A 135 8.69 0.01 17.51
C ALA A 135 7.43 0.22 16.66
N VAL A 136 7.52 1.16 15.73
CA VAL A 136 6.52 1.41 14.67
C VAL A 136 7.23 1.99 13.45
N GLN A 137 6.71 1.75 12.24
CA GLN A 137 7.25 2.42 11.06
C GLN A 137 6.80 3.89 11.03
N LEU A 138 7.74 4.78 10.71
CA LEU A 138 7.54 6.22 10.59
C LEU A 138 6.53 6.54 9.46
N GLY A 139 5.62 7.48 9.69
CA GLY A 139 4.64 7.96 8.71
C GLY A 139 3.47 6.99 8.45
N THR A 140 3.28 5.95 9.28
CA THR A 140 2.17 5.01 9.19
C THR A 140 0.96 5.44 10.02
N SER A 141 -0.20 4.84 9.72
CA SER A 141 -1.41 4.93 10.55
C SER A 141 -1.19 4.38 11.95
N GLY A 142 -0.38 3.31 12.09
CA GLY A 142 0.01 2.77 13.39
C GLY A 142 0.75 3.80 14.26
N GLN A 143 1.65 4.60 13.68
CA GLN A 143 2.27 5.71 14.41
C GLN A 143 1.23 6.76 14.78
N ALA A 144 0.40 7.20 13.82
CA ALA A 144 -0.64 8.19 14.08
C ALA A 144 -1.59 7.73 15.20
N LEU A 145 -1.99 6.47 15.22
CA LEU A 145 -2.84 5.87 16.25
C LEU A 145 -2.19 5.95 17.65
N LEU A 146 -0.88 5.75 17.75
CA LEU A 146 -0.12 5.85 19.02
C LEU A 146 0.09 7.29 19.49
N GLU A 147 -0.09 8.28 18.62
CA GLU A 147 0.07 9.71 18.90
C GLU A 147 -1.27 10.44 19.10
N ASP A 148 -2.38 9.79 18.76
CA ASP A 148 -3.73 10.36 18.84
C ASP A 148 -4.34 10.21 20.24
N GLU A 149 -4.87 11.33 20.79
CA GLU A 149 -5.56 11.36 22.10
C GLU A 149 -6.83 10.49 22.12
N GLU A 150 -7.53 10.36 21.01
CA GLU A 150 -8.70 9.48 20.83
C GLU A 150 -8.30 8.06 20.43
N GLY A 151 -7.02 7.84 20.10
CA GLY A 151 -6.43 6.57 19.69
C GLY A 151 -5.78 5.79 20.85
N GLN A 152 -4.48 5.54 20.72
CA GLN A 152 -3.70 4.71 21.65
C GLN A 152 -2.59 5.50 22.39
N LEU A 153 -2.68 6.83 22.45
CA LEU A 153 -1.68 7.67 23.12
C LEU A 153 -1.45 7.29 24.57
N GLU A 154 -2.52 6.98 25.31
CA GLU A 154 -2.39 6.58 26.74
C GLU A 154 -1.64 5.24 26.89
N LEU A 155 -1.81 4.31 25.96
CA LEU A 155 -1.01 3.09 25.89
C LEU A 155 0.45 3.43 25.57
N ALA A 156 0.71 4.26 24.56
CA ALA A 156 2.06 4.64 24.14
C ALA A 156 2.84 5.35 25.24
N LYS A 157 2.20 6.15 26.09
CA LYS A 157 2.80 6.78 27.28
C LYS A 157 3.32 5.76 28.31
N THR A 158 2.85 4.51 28.28
CA THR A 158 3.32 3.44 29.17
C THR A 158 4.60 2.76 28.67
N PHE A 159 4.97 2.92 27.41
CA PHE A 159 6.16 2.32 26.79
C PHE A 159 7.46 2.85 27.43
N GLU A 160 8.57 2.15 27.23
CA GLU A 160 9.88 2.66 27.63
C GLU A 160 10.15 3.99 26.89
N GLY A 161 10.45 5.04 27.63
CA GLY A 161 10.64 6.39 27.07
C GLY A 161 9.32 7.17 26.83
N GLY A 162 8.15 6.57 27.04
CA GLY A 162 6.86 7.26 26.93
C GLY A 162 6.33 7.42 25.51
N ALA A 163 6.93 6.73 24.53
CA ALA A 163 6.52 6.72 23.12
C ALA A 163 7.08 5.50 22.39
N ALA A 164 6.55 5.18 21.23
CA ALA A 164 7.13 4.19 20.35
C ALA A 164 8.43 4.69 19.69
N VAL A 165 9.34 3.75 19.39
CA VAL A 165 10.56 4.00 18.61
C VAL A 165 10.20 3.93 17.13
N THR A 166 10.39 5.03 16.40
CA THR A 166 10.11 5.05 14.97
C THR A 166 11.26 4.48 14.16
N MET A 167 10.95 3.67 13.16
CA MET A 167 11.89 3.05 12.23
C MET A 167 11.48 3.34 10.78
N GLU A 168 12.42 3.22 9.84
CA GLU A 168 12.21 3.59 8.44
C GLU A 168 11.20 2.66 7.74
N ASN A 169 11.24 1.35 8.05
CA ASN A 169 10.35 0.35 7.47
C ASN A 169 10.11 -0.84 8.42
N PHE A 170 9.12 -1.67 8.11
CA PHE A 170 8.78 -2.83 8.92
C PHE A 170 9.80 -3.97 8.85
N ASN A 171 10.62 -4.09 7.80
CA ASN A 171 11.71 -5.06 7.76
C ASN A 171 12.78 -4.74 8.81
N ILE A 172 13.08 -3.45 9.02
CA ILE A 172 13.96 -3.01 10.12
C ILE A 172 13.31 -3.30 11.46
N CYS A 173 12.02 -3.00 11.65
CA CYS A 173 11.30 -3.34 12.87
C CYS A 173 11.38 -4.84 13.20
N GLY A 174 11.15 -5.72 12.20
CA GLY A 174 11.24 -7.16 12.35
C GLY A 174 12.66 -7.64 12.69
N THR A 175 13.67 -7.05 12.07
CA THR A 175 15.09 -7.36 12.34
C THR A 175 15.47 -6.95 13.77
N GLU A 176 15.08 -5.77 14.22
CA GLU A 176 15.34 -5.29 15.59
C GLU A 176 14.55 -6.10 16.62
N LEU A 177 13.33 -6.54 16.30
CA LEU A 177 12.57 -7.46 17.14
C LEU A 177 13.30 -8.80 17.26
N ASP A 178 13.80 -9.36 16.16
CA ASP A 178 14.53 -10.63 16.17
C ASP A 178 15.85 -10.51 16.95
N ALA A 179 16.59 -9.44 16.77
CA ALA A 179 17.82 -9.16 17.50
C ALA A 179 17.62 -8.81 18.99
N GLY A 180 16.37 -8.52 19.42
CA GLY A 180 16.08 -8.05 20.79
C GLY A 180 16.42 -6.58 20.98
N GLY A 181 16.55 -5.80 19.93
CA GLY A 181 16.68 -4.34 19.96
C GLY A 181 15.40 -3.67 20.40
N VAL A 182 14.22 -4.26 20.05
CA VAL A 182 12.91 -3.88 20.56
C VAL A 182 12.18 -5.12 21.10
N ASP A 183 11.13 -4.92 21.89
CA ASP A 183 10.38 -5.98 22.54
C ASP A 183 9.07 -6.29 21.82
N ALA A 184 8.53 -5.32 21.07
CA ALA A 184 7.31 -5.44 20.29
C ALA A 184 7.29 -4.44 19.11
N VAL A 185 6.43 -4.67 18.14
CA VAL A 185 6.20 -3.81 16.97
C VAL A 185 4.70 -3.59 16.79
N VAL A 186 4.26 -2.34 16.69
CA VAL A 186 2.91 -1.98 16.21
C VAL A 186 2.94 -1.99 14.69
N ILE A 187 2.01 -2.74 14.07
CA ILE A 187 2.12 -3.13 12.67
C ILE A 187 0.77 -3.59 12.12
N ASP A 188 0.63 -3.54 10.82
CA ASP A 188 -0.51 -4.06 10.06
C ASP A 188 -0.56 -5.58 10.10
N LEU A 189 -1.73 -6.16 10.32
CA LEU A 189 -1.90 -7.61 10.48
C LEU A 189 -1.28 -8.45 9.35
N PRO A 190 -1.48 -8.16 8.05
CA PRO A 190 -0.88 -8.96 6.98
C PRO A 190 0.64 -8.88 6.95
N VAL A 191 1.21 -7.71 7.28
CA VAL A 191 2.66 -7.52 7.36
C VAL A 191 3.24 -8.25 8.57
N ALA A 192 2.53 -8.22 9.72
CA ALA A 192 2.89 -9.00 10.90
C ALA A 192 2.93 -10.50 10.59
N GLN A 193 1.91 -11.02 9.89
CA GLN A 193 1.86 -12.42 9.45
C GLN A 193 3.03 -12.78 8.54
N ASN A 194 3.39 -11.89 7.61
CA ASN A 194 4.54 -12.08 6.72
C ASN A 194 5.86 -12.12 7.50
N LEU A 195 6.08 -11.17 8.42
CA LEU A 195 7.29 -11.16 9.26
C LEU A 195 7.36 -12.39 10.18
N ALA A 196 6.23 -12.81 10.77
CA ALA A 196 6.18 -14.02 11.60
C ALA A 196 6.55 -15.28 10.80
N ALA A 197 6.09 -15.37 9.55
CA ALA A 197 6.47 -16.47 8.65
C ALA A 197 7.95 -16.43 8.25
N LYS A 198 8.49 -15.23 8.02
CA LYS A 198 9.88 -15.01 7.58
C LYS A 198 10.90 -15.32 8.67
N PHE A 199 10.69 -14.81 9.89
CA PHE A 199 11.66 -14.95 10.99
C PHE A 199 11.43 -16.20 11.83
N GLY A 200 10.15 -16.63 11.98
CA GLY A 200 9.76 -17.67 12.94
C GLY A 200 9.90 -17.20 14.40
N GLY A 201 9.25 -17.88 15.33
CA GLY A 201 9.34 -17.54 16.76
C GLY A 201 8.75 -16.17 17.13
N PHE A 202 7.90 -15.62 16.28
CA PHE A 202 7.09 -14.43 16.56
C PHE A 202 5.64 -14.81 16.78
N GLN A 203 4.96 -14.05 17.64
CA GLN A 203 3.52 -14.14 17.88
C GLN A 203 2.86 -12.78 17.65
N ILE A 204 1.62 -12.83 17.18
CA ILE A 204 0.75 -11.67 17.07
C ILE A 204 -0.20 -11.72 18.27
N LEU A 205 -0.37 -10.61 18.97
CA LEU A 205 -1.32 -10.55 20.08
C LEU A 205 -2.76 -10.70 19.58
N GLU A 206 -3.62 -11.34 20.39
CA GLU A 206 -5.07 -11.42 20.08
C GLU A 206 -5.78 -10.06 20.25
N GLU A 207 -5.28 -9.21 21.15
CA GLU A 207 -5.79 -7.86 21.33
C GLU A 207 -5.30 -6.96 20.19
N THR A 208 -6.23 -6.22 19.59
CA THR A 208 -5.96 -5.31 18.49
C THR A 208 -5.93 -3.86 18.94
N LEU A 209 -5.23 -3.00 18.20
CA LEU A 209 -5.11 -1.57 18.50
C LEU A 209 -6.18 -0.73 17.80
N GLY A 210 -6.65 -1.16 16.64
CA GLY A 210 -7.67 -0.47 15.83
C GLY A 210 -7.90 -1.15 14.50
N SER A 211 -9.00 -0.79 13.85
CA SER A 211 -9.34 -1.22 12.49
C SER A 211 -9.31 -0.01 11.56
N GLU A 212 -8.91 -0.23 10.32
CA GLU A 212 -8.77 0.81 9.29
C GLU A 212 -9.06 0.24 7.91
N GLN A 213 -9.12 1.11 6.91
CA GLN A 213 -9.37 0.71 5.53
C GLN A 213 -8.26 1.24 4.61
N TYR A 214 -7.80 0.40 3.69
CA TYR A 214 -6.88 0.83 2.64
C TYR A 214 -7.63 1.34 1.43
N GLY A 215 -7.10 2.41 0.87
CA GLY A 215 -7.50 3.02 -0.40
C GLY A 215 -6.29 3.56 -1.13
N ILE A 216 -6.55 4.34 -2.16
CA ILE A 216 -5.54 4.96 -3.00
C ILE A 216 -5.62 6.46 -2.83
N CYS A 217 -4.48 7.11 -2.63
CA CYS A 217 -4.42 8.57 -2.50
C CYS A 217 -3.93 9.23 -3.78
N PHE A 218 -4.69 10.23 -4.26
CA PHE A 218 -4.38 11.05 -5.41
C PHE A 218 -4.27 12.53 -4.98
N ARG A 219 -3.65 13.37 -5.83
CA ARG A 219 -3.58 14.81 -5.59
C ARG A 219 -4.95 15.46 -5.64
N ASN A 220 -5.04 16.62 -5.04
CA ASN A 220 -6.21 17.50 -5.20
C ASN A 220 -6.47 17.78 -6.69
N GLY A 221 -7.69 17.52 -7.14
CA GLY A 221 -8.13 17.74 -8.53
C GLY A 221 -7.92 16.55 -9.48
N ASP A 222 -7.33 15.44 -9.01
CA ASP A 222 -7.16 14.22 -9.82
C ASP A 222 -8.40 13.28 -9.72
N ASP A 223 -9.62 13.85 -9.52
CA ASP A 223 -10.88 13.09 -9.35
C ASP A 223 -11.17 12.15 -10.54
N GLU A 224 -10.91 12.62 -11.76
CA GLU A 224 -11.13 11.82 -12.97
C GLU A 224 -10.17 10.62 -13.04
N LEU A 225 -8.90 10.83 -12.66
CA LEU A 225 -7.90 9.76 -12.60
C LEU A 225 -8.25 8.74 -11.52
N CYS A 226 -8.65 9.22 -10.33
CA CYS A 226 -9.14 8.36 -9.24
C CYS A 226 -10.30 7.50 -9.74
N LYS A 227 -11.31 8.12 -10.36
CA LYS A 227 -12.46 7.39 -10.91
C LYS A 227 -12.07 6.37 -11.96
N GLN A 228 -11.13 6.67 -12.87
CA GLN A 228 -10.65 5.69 -13.86
C GLN A 228 -9.99 4.49 -13.19
N VAL A 229 -9.17 4.71 -12.16
CA VAL A 229 -8.55 3.63 -11.39
C VAL A 229 -9.60 2.80 -10.66
N GLU A 230 -10.58 3.44 -10.01
CA GLU A 230 -11.71 2.76 -9.35
C GLU A 230 -12.52 1.91 -10.33
N ASP A 231 -12.88 2.46 -11.50
CA ASP A 231 -13.60 1.74 -12.55
C ASP A 231 -12.77 0.53 -13.07
N GLY A 232 -11.44 0.67 -13.10
CA GLY A 232 -10.52 -0.43 -13.44
C GLY A 232 -10.48 -1.52 -12.37
N ILE A 233 -10.41 -1.15 -11.09
CA ILE A 233 -10.45 -2.10 -9.96
C ILE A 233 -11.78 -2.87 -9.98
N MET A 234 -12.92 -2.19 -10.19
CA MET A 234 -14.22 -2.86 -10.25
C MET A 234 -14.29 -3.91 -11.35
N LYS A 235 -13.63 -3.73 -12.49
CA LYS A 235 -13.53 -4.78 -13.52
C LYS A 235 -12.69 -5.97 -13.06
N LEU A 236 -11.62 -5.75 -12.27
CA LEU A 236 -10.85 -6.84 -11.67
C LEU A 236 -11.69 -7.62 -10.63
N VAL A 237 -12.60 -6.94 -9.95
CA VAL A 237 -13.58 -7.60 -9.06
C VAL A 237 -14.59 -8.43 -9.89
N GLU A 238 -15.17 -7.85 -10.94
CA GLU A 238 -16.17 -8.49 -11.79
C GLU A 238 -15.62 -9.74 -12.51
N ASP A 239 -14.37 -9.75 -12.93
CA ASP A 239 -13.74 -10.89 -13.64
C ASP A 239 -13.06 -11.89 -12.71
N GLY A 240 -13.07 -11.65 -11.38
CA GLY A 240 -12.49 -12.51 -10.34
C GLY A 240 -10.98 -12.36 -10.14
N THR A 241 -10.31 -11.45 -10.86
CA THR A 241 -8.87 -11.20 -10.72
C THR A 241 -8.52 -10.70 -9.33
N TYR A 242 -9.32 -9.80 -8.76
CA TYR A 242 -9.11 -9.24 -7.43
C TYR A 242 -9.05 -10.34 -6.34
N GLU A 243 -10.01 -11.27 -6.34
CA GLU A 243 -10.05 -12.40 -5.40
C GLU A 243 -8.88 -13.37 -5.63
N ALA A 244 -8.57 -13.69 -6.90
CA ALA A 244 -7.46 -14.56 -7.25
C ALA A 244 -6.09 -13.97 -6.83
N LEU A 245 -5.91 -12.64 -6.92
CA LEU A 245 -4.71 -11.96 -6.42
C LEU A 245 -4.63 -12.03 -4.90
N ALA A 246 -5.74 -11.82 -4.18
CA ALA A 246 -5.76 -11.95 -2.74
C ALA A 246 -5.37 -13.36 -2.29
N GLU A 247 -5.92 -14.42 -2.92
CA GLU A 247 -5.53 -15.80 -2.66
C GLU A 247 -4.04 -16.04 -2.93
N LYS A 248 -3.52 -15.53 -4.07
CA LYS A 248 -2.11 -15.63 -4.44
C LYS A 248 -1.18 -15.07 -3.37
N TYR A 249 -1.57 -13.96 -2.73
CA TYR A 249 -0.78 -13.28 -1.71
C TYR A 249 -1.15 -13.67 -0.27
N GLY A 250 -2.03 -14.68 -0.11
CA GLY A 250 -2.41 -15.23 1.20
C GLY A 250 -3.27 -14.27 2.03
N LEU A 251 -3.98 -13.35 1.39
CA LEU A 251 -4.90 -12.43 2.05
C LEU A 251 -6.26 -13.12 2.27
N ASP A 252 -6.88 -12.87 3.44
CA ASP A 252 -8.19 -13.42 3.78
C ASP A 252 -9.30 -12.77 2.94
N ALA A 253 -10.15 -13.56 2.31
CA ALA A 253 -11.29 -13.06 1.55
C ALA A 253 -12.27 -12.23 2.39
N ASN A 254 -12.37 -12.47 3.70
CA ASN A 254 -13.26 -11.74 4.60
C ASN A 254 -12.88 -10.26 4.79
N VAL A 255 -11.64 -9.87 4.49
CA VAL A 255 -11.16 -8.49 4.59
C VAL A 255 -11.13 -7.77 3.22
N LEU A 256 -11.60 -8.43 2.17
CA LEU A 256 -11.75 -7.86 0.83
C LEU A 256 -13.08 -7.11 0.73
N CYS A 257 -13.11 -5.86 1.18
CA CYS A 257 -14.35 -5.10 1.33
C CYS A 257 -15.15 -4.95 0.03
N LEU A 258 -14.52 -5.02 -1.15
CA LEU A 258 -15.22 -4.94 -2.43
C LEU A 258 -16.01 -6.20 -2.78
N LEU A 259 -15.67 -7.37 -2.23
CA LEU A 259 -16.48 -8.59 -2.39
C LEU A 259 -17.71 -8.56 -1.49
N ASN A 260 -17.55 -7.97 -0.29
CA ASN A 260 -18.61 -7.92 0.71
C ASN A 260 -19.67 -6.82 0.42
N ALA A 261 -19.31 -5.81 -0.40
CA ALA A 261 -20.21 -4.73 -0.80
C ALA A 261 -21.19 -5.11 -1.94
N ALA A 262 -20.99 -6.27 -2.56
CA ALA A 262 -21.80 -6.75 -3.70
C ALA A 262 -22.97 -7.66 -3.27
N GLU A 263 -23.13 -7.98 -1.97
CA GLU A 263 -24.29 -8.69 -1.40
C GLU A 263 -25.31 -7.69 -0.82
#